data_c89a516857a51ee5f88d5e60ea46af64
#
_entry.id   c89a516857a51ee5f88d5e60ea46af64
#
_cell.length_a   1.000
_cell.length_b   1.000
_cell.length_c   1.000
_cell.angle_alpha   90.00
_cell.angle_beta   90.00
_cell.angle_gamma   90.00
#
_symmetry.space_group_name_H-M   'P 1'
#
loop_
_entity.id
_entity.type
_entity.pdbx_description
1 polymer ?
#
loop_
_entity_poly.entity_id
_entity_poly.type
_entity_poly.pdbx_seq_one_letter_code
_entity_poly.pdbx_strand_id
1 'polypeptide(L)'
;NGHLGVSSVEGGIKDYNKLALRLSEMPTIIAATPQIEGQVMVNANNQARGAVVRGVSWSDLAVRKPLWESLDENAIAAFRDDGALLIGETMAFTFRLKLGDTITLLSPKGRVTAFGTVPLRRSFKIGGIFKVGMHEYDSSFIFMPLDVAQLFFDTGDIVSGFEIYSSAP
;
A
#
# COMPACT_ATOMS: atom_id res chain seq x y z
N ASN A 1 10.49 8.01 -4.46
CA ASN A 1 10.96 6.68 -4.05
C ASN A 1 11.85 6.84 -2.85
N GLY A 2 11.68 5.97 -1.86
CA GLY A 2 12.60 5.89 -0.73
C GLY A 2 13.99 5.48 -1.20
N HIS A 3 15.00 5.96 -0.51
CA HIS A 3 16.39 5.65 -0.82
C HIS A 3 16.83 4.31 -0.22
N LEU A 4 16.13 3.85 0.81
CA LEU A 4 16.42 2.61 1.51
C LEU A 4 15.14 1.96 2.03
N GLY A 5 15.04 0.65 1.93
CA GLY A 5 13.99 -0.15 2.56
C GLY A 5 14.56 -0.91 3.76
N VAL A 6 13.87 -0.82 4.88
CA VAL A 6 14.14 -1.68 6.05
C VAL A 6 12.95 -2.61 6.23
N SER A 7 13.18 -3.90 6.15
CA SER A 7 12.14 -4.90 6.32
C SER A 7 12.47 -5.87 7.44
N SER A 8 11.44 -6.42 8.06
CA SER A 8 11.60 -7.53 9.02
C SER A 8 11.84 -8.82 8.26
N VAL A 9 12.79 -9.62 8.73
CA VAL A 9 13.09 -10.95 8.17
C VAL A 9 12.03 -11.96 8.60
N GLU A 10 11.47 -11.81 9.79
CA GLU A 10 10.42 -12.69 10.33
C GLU A 10 9.43 -11.89 11.21
N GLY A 11 8.14 -12.20 11.09
CA GLY A 11 7.09 -11.82 12.03
C GLY A 11 6.64 -10.35 12.05
N GLY A 12 7.20 -9.49 11.19
CA GLY A 12 6.84 -8.07 11.15
C GLY A 12 7.44 -7.24 12.30
N ILE A 13 7.17 -5.95 12.29
CA ILE A 13 7.70 -4.97 13.25
C ILE A 13 6.56 -4.47 14.14
N LYS A 14 6.68 -4.73 15.45
CA LYS A 14 5.82 -4.16 16.49
C LYS A 14 6.36 -2.80 16.95
N ASP A 15 5.53 -2.02 17.62
CA ASP A 15 5.91 -0.67 18.12
C ASP A 15 6.54 0.22 17.04
N TYR A 16 6.11 0.04 15.81
CA TYR A 16 6.67 0.69 14.64
C TYR A 16 6.65 2.23 14.71
N ASN A 17 5.67 2.83 15.38
CA ASN A 17 5.62 4.28 15.58
C ASN A 17 6.81 4.78 16.41
N LYS A 18 7.20 4.05 17.44
CA LYS A 18 8.36 4.36 18.28
C LYS A 18 9.67 4.21 17.49
N LEU A 19 9.74 3.18 16.65
CA LEU A 19 10.91 2.96 15.79
C LEU A 19 10.99 4.03 14.68
N ALA A 20 9.87 4.43 14.09
CA ALA A 20 9.81 5.51 13.11
C ALA A 20 10.34 6.83 13.69
N LEU A 21 9.93 7.18 14.92
CA LEU A 21 10.44 8.36 15.62
C LEU A 21 11.95 8.30 15.82
N ARG A 22 12.46 7.17 16.30
CA ARG A 22 13.91 6.98 16.50
C ARG A 22 14.72 7.07 15.20
N LEU A 23 14.19 6.53 14.11
CA LEU A 23 14.82 6.63 12.79
C LEU A 23 14.82 8.08 12.28
N SER A 24 13.74 8.81 12.51
CA SER A 24 13.61 10.22 12.11
C SER A 24 14.51 11.17 12.91
N GLU A 25 15.03 10.74 14.07
CA GLU A 25 16.03 11.51 14.86
C GLU A 25 17.45 11.40 14.28
N MET A 26 17.71 10.50 13.33
CA MET A 26 19.02 10.37 12.70
C MET A 26 19.26 11.51 11.70
N PRO A 27 20.43 12.19 11.75
CA PRO A 27 20.64 13.43 10.99
C PRO A 27 20.53 13.31 9.47
N THR A 28 20.70 12.11 8.93
CA THR A 28 20.63 11.82 7.49
C THR A 28 19.27 11.37 7.01
N ILE A 29 18.34 11.10 7.92
CA ILE A 29 17.01 10.60 7.60
C ILE A 29 16.01 11.76 7.57
N ILE A 30 15.38 11.96 6.40
CA ILE A 30 14.31 12.95 6.21
C ILE A 30 12.98 12.41 6.72
N ALA A 31 12.70 11.15 6.42
CA ALA A 31 11.49 10.47 6.84
C ALA A 31 11.69 8.95 6.90
N ALA A 32 11.02 8.31 7.85
CA ALA A 32 10.90 6.86 7.95
C ALA A 32 9.41 6.50 8.01
N THR A 33 8.88 5.97 6.92
CA THR A 33 7.44 5.70 6.78
C THR A 33 7.16 4.21 6.98
N PRO A 34 6.40 3.85 8.04
CA PRO A 34 6.00 2.45 8.24
C PRO A 34 5.07 1.99 7.12
N GLN A 35 5.26 0.77 6.67
CA GLN A 35 4.41 0.20 5.62
C GLN A 35 4.18 -1.30 5.77
N ILE A 36 3.04 -1.74 5.25
CA ILE A 36 2.79 -3.14 4.96
C ILE A 36 2.94 -3.33 3.46
N GLU A 37 3.67 -4.36 3.06
CA GLU A 37 3.75 -4.77 1.67
C GLU A 37 3.29 -6.22 1.54
N GLY A 38 2.42 -6.48 0.58
CA GLY A 38 1.90 -7.80 0.32
C GLY A 38 1.53 -8.01 -1.15
N GLN A 39 1.80 -9.21 -1.64
CA GLN A 39 1.39 -9.62 -2.97
C GLN A 39 -0.07 -10.07 -2.95
N VAL A 40 -0.82 -9.67 -3.97
CA VAL A 40 -2.23 -10.01 -4.13
C VAL A 40 -2.54 -10.37 -5.58
N MET A 41 -3.66 -11.07 -5.75
CA MET A 41 -4.31 -11.19 -7.05
C MET A 41 -5.44 -10.16 -7.13
N VAL A 42 -5.41 -9.34 -8.17
CA VAL A 42 -6.48 -8.39 -8.48
C VAL A 42 -7.47 -9.05 -9.42
N ASN A 43 -8.73 -9.04 -9.06
CA ASN A 43 -9.84 -9.50 -9.90
C ASN A 43 -10.78 -8.34 -10.20
N ALA A 44 -10.95 -8.05 -11.47
CA ALA A 44 -11.92 -7.05 -11.96
C ALA A 44 -12.23 -7.31 -13.44
N ASN A 45 -13.46 -7.06 -13.85
CA ASN A 45 -13.89 -7.14 -15.25
C ASN A 45 -13.45 -8.43 -15.98
N ASN A 46 -13.61 -9.58 -15.32
CA ASN A 46 -13.22 -10.92 -15.82
C ASN A 46 -11.72 -11.08 -16.09
N GLN A 47 -10.88 -10.24 -15.51
CA GLN A 47 -9.44 -10.34 -15.57
C GLN A 47 -8.86 -10.58 -14.18
N ALA A 48 -7.74 -11.31 -14.13
CA ALA A 48 -6.97 -11.53 -12.90
C ALA A 48 -5.50 -11.29 -13.17
N ARG A 49 -4.85 -10.48 -12.34
CA ARG A 49 -3.40 -10.20 -12.41
C ARG A 49 -2.80 -10.05 -11.03
N GLY A 50 -1.53 -10.41 -10.90
CA GLY A 50 -0.75 -10.13 -9.70
C GLY A 50 -0.50 -8.63 -9.52
N ALA A 51 -0.51 -8.18 -8.28
CA ALA A 51 -0.17 -6.81 -7.89
C ALA A 51 0.50 -6.80 -6.51
N VAL A 52 1.08 -5.66 -6.17
CA VAL A 52 1.67 -5.40 -4.85
C VAL A 52 0.83 -4.34 -4.15
N VAL A 53 0.30 -4.69 -2.99
CA VAL A 53 -0.36 -3.73 -2.11
C VAL A 53 0.69 -3.13 -1.18
N ARG A 54 0.68 -1.81 -1.09
CA ARG A 54 1.47 -1.04 -0.12
C ARG A 54 0.53 -0.28 0.80
N GLY A 55 0.44 -0.75 2.03
CA GLY A 55 -0.35 -0.12 3.10
C GLY A 55 0.47 0.96 3.78
N VAL A 56 0.01 2.20 3.71
CA VAL A 56 0.68 3.38 4.30
C VAL A 56 -0.35 4.31 4.93
N SER A 57 0.06 5.10 5.91
CA SER A 57 -0.81 6.16 6.42
C SER A 57 -0.98 7.27 5.39
N TRP A 58 -2.13 7.96 5.44
CA TRP A 58 -2.39 9.06 4.50
C TRP A 58 -1.37 10.20 4.64
N SER A 59 -0.90 10.47 5.85
CA SER A 59 0.12 11.51 6.12
C SER A 59 1.47 11.16 5.47
N ASP A 60 1.78 9.86 5.33
CA ASP A 60 3.02 9.40 4.73
C ASP A 60 2.96 9.36 3.19
N LEU A 61 1.78 9.50 2.60
CA LEU A 61 1.66 9.66 1.14
C LEU A 61 2.36 10.93 0.66
N ALA A 62 2.30 12.01 1.42
CA ALA A 62 2.88 13.31 1.04
C ALA A 62 4.39 13.26 0.86
N VAL A 63 5.08 12.34 1.52
CA VAL A 63 6.54 12.13 1.36
C VAL A 63 6.86 11.57 -0.03
N ARG A 64 5.92 10.87 -0.63
CA ARG A 64 6.03 10.30 -1.99
C ARG A 64 5.59 11.33 -3.02
N LYS A 65 6.41 12.36 -3.23
CA LYS A 65 6.05 13.52 -4.06
C LYS A 65 5.42 13.18 -5.42
N PRO A 66 5.99 12.31 -6.27
CA PRO A 66 5.38 11.99 -7.56
C PRO A 66 3.98 11.39 -7.44
N LEU A 67 3.76 10.57 -6.42
CA LEU A 67 2.45 10.00 -6.12
C LEU A 67 1.48 11.08 -5.64
N TRP A 68 1.90 11.86 -4.64
CA TRP A 68 1.08 12.90 -4.02
C TRP A 68 0.64 13.96 -5.03
N GLU A 69 1.56 14.43 -5.86
CA GLU A 69 1.29 15.45 -6.89
C GLU A 69 0.37 14.97 -8.01
N SER A 70 0.24 13.66 -8.19
CA SER A 70 -0.69 13.06 -9.16
C SER A 70 -2.12 12.89 -8.64
N LEU A 71 -2.36 13.10 -7.34
CA LEU A 71 -3.66 12.90 -6.70
C LEU A 71 -4.37 14.24 -6.46
N ASP A 72 -5.68 14.25 -6.65
CA ASP A 72 -6.52 15.35 -6.25
C ASP A 72 -7.02 15.22 -4.79
N GLU A 73 -7.66 16.28 -4.28
CA GLU A 73 -8.18 16.31 -2.92
C GLU A 73 -9.25 15.24 -2.66
N ASN A 74 -10.03 14.89 -3.68
CA ASN A 74 -11.07 13.85 -3.57
C ASN A 74 -10.45 12.46 -3.39
N ALA A 75 -9.38 12.17 -4.13
CA ALA A 75 -8.63 10.92 -4.00
C ALA A 75 -8.01 10.78 -2.61
N ILE A 76 -7.41 11.86 -2.10
CA ILE A 76 -6.81 11.91 -0.76
C ILE A 76 -7.88 11.72 0.31
N ALA A 77 -9.03 12.39 0.19
CA ALA A 77 -10.15 12.26 1.12
C ALA A 77 -10.73 10.83 1.10
N ALA A 78 -10.93 10.24 -0.08
CA ALA A 78 -11.44 8.88 -0.22
C ALA A 78 -10.47 7.85 0.41
N PHE A 79 -9.17 8.03 0.23
CA PHE A 79 -8.15 7.19 0.86
C PHE A 79 -8.16 7.32 2.39
N ARG A 80 -8.17 8.55 2.90
CA ARG A 80 -8.11 8.84 4.33
C ARG A 80 -9.39 8.43 5.07
N ASP A 81 -10.55 8.78 4.52
CA ASP A 81 -11.82 8.74 5.25
C ASP A 81 -12.68 7.51 4.91
N ASP A 82 -12.60 7.02 3.67
CA ASP A 82 -13.46 5.93 3.18
C ASP A 82 -12.71 4.59 3.04
N GLY A 83 -11.41 4.55 3.29
CA GLY A 83 -10.60 3.35 3.12
C GLY A 83 -10.48 2.89 1.66
N ALA A 84 -10.68 3.81 0.71
CA ALA A 84 -10.59 3.52 -0.71
C ALA A 84 -9.14 3.32 -1.17
N LEU A 85 -8.97 2.57 -2.25
CA LEU A 85 -7.67 2.29 -2.82
C LEU A 85 -7.23 3.36 -3.82
N LEU A 86 -5.91 3.51 -3.96
CA LEU A 86 -5.28 4.21 -5.06
C LEU A 86 -4.62 3.18 -5.97
N ILE A 87 -4.94 3.22 -7.26
CA ILE A 87 -4.36 2.34 -8.29
C ILE A 87 -3.62 3.13 -9.34
N GLY A 88 -2.64 2.53 -9.99
CA GLY A 88 -1.90 3.17 -11.07
C GLY A 88 -2.73 3.33 -12.35
N GLU A 89 -2.42 4.36 -13.14
CA GLU A 89 -3.11 4.67 -14.40
C GLU A 89 -3.05 3.48 -15.39
N THR A 90 -1.91 2.83 -15.51
CA THR A 90 -1.75 1.67 -16.39
C THR A 90 -2.59 0.48 -15.93
N MET A 91 -2.68 0.25 -14.62
CA MET A 91 -3.57 -0.77 -14.05
C MET A 91 -5.02 -0.46 -14.35
N ALA A 92 -5.46 0.78 -14.12
CA ALA A 92 -6.82 1.23 -14.43
C ALA A 92 -7.17 1.02 -15.90
N PHE A 93 -6.28 1.36 -16.80
CA PHE A 93 -6.45 1.14 -18.24
C PHE A 93 -6.56 -0.36 -18.59
N THR A 94 -5.65 -1.18 -18.06
CA THR A 94 -5.60 -2.62 -18.34
C THR A 94 -6.89 -3.34 -17.91
N PHE A 95 -7.41 -3.01 -16.74
CA PHE A 95 -8.65 -3.57 -16.20
C PHE A 95 -9.92 -2.83 -16.62
N ARG A 96 -9.79 -1.73 -17.39
CA ARG A 96 -10.91 -0.85 -17.77
C ARG A 96 -11.69 -0.32 -16.56
N LEU A 97 -10.93 0.19 -15.59
CA LEU A 97 -11.45 0.71 -14.33
C LEU A 97 -11.47 2.23 -14.30
N LYS A 98 -12.42 2.77 -13.57
CA LYS A 98 -12.55 4.20 -13.28
C LYS A 98 -12.81 4.45 -11.80
N LEU A 99 -12.75 5.71 -11.39
CA LEU A 99 -13.08 6.11 -10.01
C LEU A 99 -14.46 5.60 -9.59
N GLY A 100 -14.54 5.07 -8.39
CA GLY A 100 -15.75 4.51 -7.82
C GLY A 100 -16.03 3.05 -8.18
N ASP A 101 -15.33 2.47 -9.15
CA ASP A 101 -15.42 1.05 -9.46
C ASP A 101 -14.90 0.20 -8.30
N THR A 102 -15.34 -1.04 -8.25
CA THR A 102 -14.96 -2.01 -7.22
C THR A 102 -14.00 -3.03 -7.81
N ILE A 103 -12.92 -3.32 -7.10
CA ILE A 103 -12.00 -4.42 -7.39
C ILE A 103 -11.97 -5.40 -6.22
N THR A 104 -11.69 -6.67 -6.51
CA THR A 104 -11.51 -7.70 -5.49
C THR A 104 -10.05 -8.08 -5.39
N LEU A 105 -9.52 -8.03 -4.17
CA LEU A 105 -8.16 -8.45 -3.85
C LEU A 105 -8.19 -9.81 -3.16
N LEU A 106 -7.29 -10.69 -3.57
CA LEU A 106 -7.08 -12.00 -3.00
C LEU A 106 -5.63 -12.11 -2.52
N SER A 107 -5.43 -12.31 -1.21
CA SER A 107 -4.11 -12.58 -0.66
C SER A 107 -3.88 -14.10 -0.58
N PRO A 108 -2.82 -14.62 -1.24
CA PRO A 108 -2.48 -16.05 -1.15
C PRO A 108 -1.96 -16.45 0.23
N LYS A 109 -1.40 -15.52 0.99
CA LYS A 109 -1.07 -15.72 2.41
C LYS A 109 -2.35 -15.66 3.24
N GLY A 110 -3.14 -16.73 3.22
CA GLY A 110 -4.40 -16.79 3.92
C GLY A 110 -4.27 -16.99 5.43
N ARG A 111 -5.41 -17.09 6.07
CA ARG A 111 -5.51 -17.45 7.48
C ARG A 111 -5.39 -18.97 7.62
N VAL A 112 -4.50 -19.43 8.50
CA VAL A 112 -4.40 -20.85 8.84
C VAL A 112 -5.60 -21.22 9.73
N THR A 113 -6.33 -22.24 9.31
CA THR A 113 -7.47 -22.80 10.06
C THR A 113 -7.25 -24.28 10.32
N ALA A 114 -8.08 -24.90 11.16
CA ALA A 114 -8.06 -26.35 11.38
C ALA A 114 -8.28 -27.18 10.11
N PHE A 115 -8.85 -26.58 9.08
CA PHE A 115 -9.14 -27.23 7.79
C PHE A 115 -8.17 -26.84 6.67
N GLY A 116 -7.08 -26.15 6.98
CA GLY A 116 -6.08 -25.67 6.04
C GLY A 116 -6.03 -24.15 5.93
N THR A 117 -5.28 -23.66 4.94
CA THR A 117 -5.14 -22.21 4.71
C THR A 117 -6.27 -21.70 3.82
N VAL A 118 -7.02 -20.72 4.33
CA VAL A 118 -8.09 -20.04 3.60
C VAL A 118 -7.56 -18.70 3.09
N PRO A 119 -7.59 -18.44 1.76
CA PRO A 119 -7.16 -17.15 1.21
C PRO A 119 -8.00 -15.98 1.76
N LEU A 120 -7.36 -14.86 2.02
CA LEU A 120 -8.04 -13.62 2.40
C LEU A 120 -8.55 -12.93 1.15
N ARG A 121 -9.84 -12.65 1.11
CA ARG A 121 -10.51 -12.01 -0.02
C ARG A 121 -11.37 -10.85 0.45
N ARG A 122 -11.23 -9.71 -0.21
CA ARG A 122 -12.06 -8.53 0.06
C ARG A 122 -12.20 -7.65 -1.18
N SER A 123 -13.36 -6.99 -1.30
CA SER A 123 -13.62 -5.99 -2.33
C SER A 123 -13.42 -4.58 -1.79
N PHE A 124 -12.88 -3.70 -2.64
CA PHE A 124 -12.59 -2.31 -2.32
C PHE A 124 -13.03 -1.39 -3.45
N LYS A 125 -13.35 -0.16 -3.10
CA LYS A 125 -13.59 0.90 -4.08
C LYS A 125 -12.28 1.58 -4.49
N ILE A 126 -12.22 2.01 -5.73
CA ILE A 126 -11.13 2.85 -6.25
C ILE A 126 -11.46 4.30 -5.93
N GLY A 127 -10.65 4.92 -5.08
CA GLY A 127 -10.79 6.32 -4.68
C GLY A 127 -9.92 7.29 -5.48
N GLY A 128 -8.83 6.79 -6.07
CA GLY A 128 -7.92 7.59 -6.87
C GLY A 128 -7.13 6.76 -7.87
N ILE A 129 -6.70 7.41 -8.94
CA ILE A 129 -5.83 6.84 -9.97
C ILE A 129 -4.58 7.71 -10.04
N PHE A 130 -3.43 7.13 -9.74
CA PHE A 130 -2.16 7.84 -9.73
C PHE A 130 -1.34 7.59 -11.00
N LYS A 131 -0.44 8.53 -11.28
CA LYS A 131 0.55 8.43 -12.35
C LYS A 131 1.89 8.95 -11.85
N VAL A 132 2.83 8.04 -11.60
CA VAL A 132 4.18 8.42 -11.16
C VAL A 132 5.19 8.43 -12.32
N GLY A 133 4.80 7.95 -13.49
CA GLY A 133 5.65 7.89 -14.68
C GLY A 133 6.63 6.72 -14.71
N MET A 134 6.49 5.78 -13.79
CA MET A 134 7.26 4.54 -13.75
C MET A 134 6.32 3.37 -14.04
N HIS A 135 6.56 2.67 -15.14
CA HIS A 135 5.66 1.62 -15.64
C HIS A 135 5.34 0.55 -14.60
N GLU A 136 6.31 0.11 -13.84
CA GLU A 136 6.13 -0.89 -12.79
C GLU A 136 5.16 -0.41 -11.70
N TYR A 137 5.31 0.83 -11.24
CA TYR A 137 4.40 1.41 -10.24
C TYR A 137 3.00 1.62 -10.82
N ASP A 138 2.91 2.24 -12.00
CA ASP A 138 1.64 2.57 -12.63
C ASP A 138 0.84 1.32 -13.06
N SER A 139 1.51 0.17 -13.25
CA SER A 139 0.87 -1.09 -13.68
C SER A 139 0.62 -2.11 -12.57
N SER A 140 1.39 -2.08 -11.47
CA SER A 140 1.44 -3.20 -10.53
C SER A 140 1.23 -2.82 -9.06
N PHE A 141 1.29 -1.53 -8.70
CA PHE A 141 1.14 -1.09 -7.31
C PHE A 141 -0.26 -0.59 -6.99
N ILE A 142 -0.69 -0.94 -5.79
CA ILE A 142 -1.93 -0.46 -5.16
C ILE A 142 -1.55 0.14 -3.81
N PHE A 143 -1.97 1.37 -3.54
CA PHE A 143 -1.84 1.97 -2.22
C PHE A 143 -3.15 1.80 -1.45
N MET A 144 -3.02 1.38 -0.21
CA MET A 144 -4.11 1.10 0.73
C MET A 144 -3.82 1.84 2.05
N PRO A 145 -4.83 2.40 2.74
CA PRO A 145 -4.61 2.92 4.09
C PRO A 145 -4.00 1.85 5.00
N LEU A 146 -3.06 2.25 5.87
CA LEU A 146 -2.30 1.31 6.71
C LEU A 146 -3.20 0.45 7.59
N ASP A 147 -4.18 1.05 8.26
CA ASP A 147 -5.14 0.35 9.11
C ASP A 147 -6.00 -0.65 8.33
N VAL A 148 -6.41 -0.28 7.12
CA VAL A 148 -7.17 -1.16 6.21
C VAL A 148 -6.29 -2.32 5.75
N ALA A 149 -5.02 -2.09 5.46
CA ALA A 149 -4.06 -3.13 5.10
C ALA A 149 -3.80 -4.10 6.27
N GLN A 150 -3.66 -3.59 7.48
CA GLN A 150 -3.52 -4.41 8.68
C GLN A 150 -4.71 -5.36 8.89
N LEU A 151 -5.93 -4.86 8.66
CA LEU A 151 -7.15 -5.67 8.71
C LEU A 151 -7.21 -6.69 7.56
N PHE A 152 -6.90 -6.27 6.34
CA PHE A 152 -6.98 -7.13 5.17
C PHE A 152 -5.97 -8.29 5.22
N PHE A 153 -4.73 -8.00 5.59
CA PHE A 153 -3.67 -9.01 5.71
C PHE A 153 -3.68 -9.75 7.06
N ASP A 154 -4.59 -9.40 7.97
CA ASP A 154 -4.73 -10.01 9.30
C ASP A 154 -3.42 -9.98 10.12
N THR A 155 -2.72 -8.86 10.05
CA THR A 155 -1.41 -8.69 10.69
C THR A 155 -1.50 -8.13 12.10
N GLY A 156 -2.65 -7.57 12.49
CA GLY A 156 -2.76 -6.80 13.72
C GLY A 156 -1.87 -5.53 13.67
N ASP A 157 -1.38 -5.12 14.80
CA ASP A 157 -0.61 -3.88 15.01
C ASP A 157 0.87 -4.01 14.60
N ILE A 158 1.15 -4.63 13.46
CA ILE A 158 2.50 -4.80 12.93
C ILE A 158 2.61 -4.28 11.49
N VAL A 159 3.83 -3.88 11.11
CA VAL A 159 4.17 -3.50 9.74
C VAL A 159 5.25 -4.41 9.18
N SER A 160 5.35 -4.49 7.87
CA SER A 160 6.38 -5.29 7.19
C SER A 160 7.75 -4.63 7.25
N GLY A 161 7.79 -3.31 7.29
CA GLY A 161 9.03 -2.56 7.27
C GLY A 161 8.81 -1.05 7.18
N PHE A 162 9.88 -0.36 6.81
CA PHE A 162 9.90 1.09 6.61
C PHE A 162 10.48 1.43 5.26
N GLU A 163 9.93 2.45 4.62
CA GLU A 163 10.59 3.14 3.53
C GLU A 163 11.29 4.38 4.09
N ILE A 164 12.59 4.49 3.84
CA ILE A 164 13.45 5.53 4.40
C ILE A 164 13.82 6.51 3.30
N TYR A 165 13.62 7.78 3.58
CA TYR A 165 14.03 8.90 2.74
C TYR A 165 15.22 9.58 3.40
N SER A 166 16.33 9.65 2.68
CA SER A 166 17.60 10.23 3.16
C SER A 166 17.93 11.51 2.42
N SER A 167 18.59 12.43 3.10
CA SER A 167 19.17 13.66 2.51
C SER A 167 20.48 13.39 1.76
N ALA A 168 21.12 12.26 2.04
CA ALA A 168 22.34 11.81 1.36
C ALA A 168 22.01 10.62 0.44
N PRO A 169 22.55 10.61 -0.78
CA PRO A 169 22.41 9.46 -1.69
C PRO A 169 23.16 8.23 -1.18
#